data_03fd3639d66390ca032d73393c91b047
#
_entry.id   03fd3639d66390ca032d73393c91b047
#
_cell.length_a   1.000
_cell.length_b   1.000
_cell.length_c   1.000
_cell.angle_alpha   90.00
_cell.angle_beta   90.00
_cell.angle_gamma   90.00
#
_symmetry.space_group_name_H-M   'P 1'
#
loop_
_entity.id
_entity.type
_entity.pdbx_description
1 polymer ?
#
loop_
_entity_poly.entity_id
_entity_poly.type
_entity_poly.pdbx_seq_one_letter_code
_entity_poly.pdbx_strand_id
1 'polypeptide(L)'
;MGLQSNGLADSSYQTAADYARERIQGRSPTGPQQPESAADPILVHPDVRRMLLTMRANIMAGRALSMYAAMQLDISRFHPDPEQRQQADRLVALLIPVAKAYCSDRGFEMCVMGQQVLGGHGYVAEWGLEQNVRDARIAQIYEGANGIQALDLMGRKTVRAGGELLAVLLIEMDKFVADAQGIPGMDRYLPHLLNNQQMIRSVTRSVIDRASDNPEEIGAASYAYMELLGLTLYNFMWLRILAAVLPKLQAGSGDTPHLSGLVKTAEFFFARLLPRTRALVDEIEAGAQTLMAMSAEEF
;
A
#
# COMPACT_ATOMS: atom_id res chain seq x y z
N MET A 1 -10.93 6.81 8.13
CA MET A 1 -9.50 6.95 8.42
C MET A 1 -8.65 6.70 7.15
N GLY A 2 -8.57 5.45 6.66
CA GLY A 2 -7.74 5.15 5.48
C GLY A 2 -8.13 5.97 4.24
N LEU A 3 -9.41 6.12 3.94
CA LEU A 3 -9.89 6.94 2.82
C LEU A 3 -9.60 8.43 3.02
N GLN A 4 -9.71 8.95 4.25
CA GLN A 4 -9.34 10.32 4.60
C GLN A 4 -7.86 10.59 4.29
N SER A 5 -6.97 9.74 4.79
CA SER A 5 -5.52 9.86 4.54
C SER A 5 -5.18 9.74 3.06
N ASN A 6 -5.87 8.84 2.35
CA ASN A 6 -5.69 8.69 0.91
C ASN A 6 -6.16 9.94 0.13
N GLY A 7 -7.20 10.62 0.58
CA GLY A 7 -7.67 11.88 0.00
C GLY A 7 -6.67 13.02 0.17
N LEU A 8 -6.09 13.16 1.37
CA LEU A 8 -5.04 14.15 1.63
C LEU A 8 -3.77 13.87 0.81
N ALA A 9 -3.39 12.59 0.69
CA ALA A 9 -2.29 12.15 -0.15
C ALA A 9 -2.53 12.48 -1.64
N ASP A 10 -3.76 12.25 -2.13
CA ASP A 10 -4.13 12.55 -3.51
C ASP A 10 -4.08 14.06 -3.80
N SER A 11 -4.62 14.89 -2.90
CA SER A 11 -4.49 16.35 -2.98
C SER A 11 -3.03 16.78 -3.05
N SER A 12 -2.17 16.23 -2.18
CA SER A 12 -0.74 16.51 -2.19
C SER A 12 -0.06 16.06 -3.49
N TYR A 13 -0.47 14.92 -4.04
CA TYR A 13 0.05 14.41 -5.31
C TYR A 13 -0.33 15.31 -6.49
N GLN A 14 -1.58 15.73 -6.59
CA GLN A 14 -2.03 16.60 -7.69
C GLN A 14 -1.23 17.91 -7.70
N THR A 15 -1.13 18.59 -6.54
CA THR A 15 -0.33 19.81 -6.40
C THR A 15 1.13 19.57 -6.75
N ALA A 16 1.74 18.47 -6.26
CA ALA A 16 3.14 18.16 -6.54
C ALA A 16 3.39 17.83 -8.02
N ALA A 17 2.45 17.14 -8.67
CA ALA A 17 2.57 16.79 -10.08
C ALA A 17 2.46 18.01 -10.99
N ASP A 18 1.55 18.94 -10.69
CA ASP A 18 1.40 20.20 -11.44
C ASP A 18 2.64 21.09 -11.25
N TYR A 19 3.07 21.28 -9.99
CA TYR A 19 4.30 22.01 -9.69
C TYR A 19 5.53 21.43 -10.43
N ALA A 20 5.66 20.10 -10.49
CA ALA A 20 6.80 19.46 -11.15
C ALA A 20 6.82 19.67 -12.67
N ARG A 21 5.67 19.90 -13.31
CA ARG A 21 5.56 20.23 -14.74
C ARG A 21 5.95 21.68 -15.05
N GLU A 22 5.69 22.58 -14.11
CA GLU A 22 5.85 24.03 -14.32
C GLU A 22 7.19 24.57 -13.77
N ARG A 23 7.63 24.07 -12.62
CA ARG A 23 8.87 24.50 -11.97
C ARG A 23 10.08 24.11 -12.81
N ILE A 24 10.83 25.09 -13.26
CA ILE A 24 12.08 24.86 -14.00
C ILE A 24 13.28 24.97 -13.04
N GLN A 25 14.16 23.95 -13.06
CA GLN A 25 15.43 23.94 -12.31
C GLN A 25 16.34 22.82 -12.79
N GLY A 26 17.57 23.16 -13.14
CA GLY A 26 18.55 22.19 -13.63
C GLY A 26 18.27 21.73 -15.06
N ARG A 27 18.96 20.67 -15.48
CA ARG A 27 18.82 20.06 -16.81
C ARG A 27 18.66 18.55 -16.68
N SER A 28 17.98 17.95 -17.65
CA SER A 28 17.91 16.51 -17.72
C SER A 28 19.31 15.89 -17.85
N PRO A 29 19.62 14.76 -17.21
CA PRO A 29 20.89 14.04 -17.37
C PRO A 29 21.16 13.60 -18.80
N THR A 30 20.13 13.49 -19.65
CA THR A 30 20.22 13.09 -21.06
C THR A 30 20.28 14.27 -22.02
N GLY A 31 20.51 15.48 -21.52
CA GLY A 31 20.53 16.73 -22.30
C GLY A 31 19.25 17.55 -22.13
N PRO A 32 19.31 18.86 -22.46
CA PRO A 32 18.19 19.77 -22.31
C PRO A 32 16.93 19.25 -23.02
N GLN A 33 15.81 19.23 -22.30
CA GLN A 33 14.50 18.87 -22.87
C GLN A 33 13.76 20.10 -23.42
N GLN A 34 14.10 21.28 -22.88
CA GLN A 34 13.63 22.58 -23.36
C GLN A 34 14.85 23.50 -23.62
N PRO A 35 15.54 23.34 -24.77
CA PRO A 35 16.79 24.05 -25.07
C PRO A 35 16.65 25.57 -25.00
N GLU A 36 15.49 26.13 -25.39
CA GLU A 36 15.21 27.55 -25.41
C GLU A 36 14.88 28.15 -24.03
N SER A 37 14.62 27.29 -23.02
CA SER A 37 14.36 27.70 -21.64
C SER A 37 15.65 27.77 -20.83
N ALA A 38 15.69 28.60 -19.79
CA ALA A 38 16.84 28.72 -18.88
C ALA A 38 17.17 27.43 -18.15
N ALA A 39 16.16 26.57 -17.92
CA ALA A 39 16.24 25.25 -17.28
C ALA A 39 15.12 24.34 -17.78
N ASP A 40 15.20 23.06 -17.45
CA ASP A 40 14.11 22.10 -17.72
C ASP A 40 13.10 22.07 -16.54
N PRO A 41 11.84 21.65 -16.77
CA PRO A 41 10.91 21.29 -15.70
C PRO A 41 11.51 20.24 -14.77
N ILE A 42 11.30 20.36 -13.45
CA ILE A 42 11.88 19.41 -12.49
C ILE A 42 11.37 17.98 -12.69
N LEU A 43 10.27 17.79 -13.40
CA LEU A 43 9.74 16.48 -13.79
C LEU A 43 10.72 15.63 -14.60
N VAL A 44 11.76 16.23 -15.21
CA VAL A 44 12.80 15.49 -15.96
C VAL A 44 13.73 14.70 -15.02
N HIS A 45 13.84 15.10 -13.75
CA HIS A 45 14.76 14.50 -12.80
C HIS A 45 14.25 13.13 -12.31
N PRO A 46 15.09 12.08 -12.34
CA PRO A 46 14.69 10.73 -11.92
C PRO A 46 14.15 10.66 -10.49
N ASP A 47 14.70 11.44 -9.55
CA ASP A 47 14.23 11.42 -8.16
C ASP A 47 12.87 12.08 -7.99
N VAL A 48 12.58 13.16 -8.70
CA VAL A 48 11.23 13.76 -8.74
C VAL A 48 10.21 12.74 -9.29
N ARG A 49 10.56 12.05 -10.38
CA ARG A 49 9.72 10.97 -10.94
C ARG A 49 9.53 9.83 -9.95
N ARG A 50 10.57 9.42 -9.23
CA ARG A 50 10.47 8.40 -8.18
C ARG A 50 9.47 8.80 -7.12
N MET A 51 9.52 10.04 -6.62
CA MET A 51 8.58 10.55 -5.63
C MET A 51 7.14 10.54 -6.16
N LEU A 52 6.89 11.12 -7.32
CA LEU A 52 5.56 11.17 -7.92
C LEU A 52 4.99 9.78 -8.23
N LEU A 53 5.81 8.84 -8.74
CA LEU A 53 5.38 7.47 -8.99
C LEU A 53 5.10 6.71 -7.70
N THR A 54 5.89 6.94 -6.64
CA THR A 54 5.64 6.36 -5.31
C THR A 54 4.32 6.84 -4.75
N MET A 55 4.05 8.15 -4.82
CA MET A 55 2.77 8.74 -4.40
C MET A 55 1.61 8.11 -5.17
N ARG A 56 1.67 8.15 -6.51
CA ARG A 56 0.61 7.63 -7.38
C ARG A 56 0.35 6.15 -7.12
N ALA A 57 1.41 5.33 -6.98
CA ALA A 57 1.27 3.90 -6.75
C ALA A 57 0.55 3.58 -5.43
N ASN A 58 0.90 4.28 -4.35
CA ASN A 58 0.25 4.08 -3.05
C ASN A 58 -1.19 4.61 -3.02
N ILE A 59 -1.45 5.78 -3.61
CA ILE A 59 -2.78 6.40 -3.64
C ILE A 59 -3.76 5.52 -4.42
N MET A 60 -3.38 5.02 -5.59
CA MET A 60 -4.27 4.21 -6.43
C MET A 60 -4.57 2.86 -5.77
N ALA A 61 -3.56 2.19 -5.20
CA ALA A 61 -3.76 0.94 -4.49
C ALA A 61 -4.57 1.13 -3.19
N GLY A 62 -4.32 2.22 -2.43
CA GLY A 62 -5.06 2.55 -1.21
C GLY A 62 -6.53 2.86 -1.49
N ARG A 63 -6.83 3.56 -2.59
CA ARG A 63 -8.20 3.81 -3.05
C ARG A 63 -8.90 2.49 -3.42
N ALA A 64 -8.23 1.63 -4.18
CA ALA A 64 -8.76 0.33 -4.57
C ALA A 64 -9.01 -0.57 -3.35
N LEU A 65 -8.09 -0.61 -2.38
CA LEU A 65 -8.25 -1.37 -1.13
C LEU A 65 -9.43 -0.84 -0.30
N SER A 66 -9.58 0.46 -0.19
CA SER A 66 -10.70 1.07 0.53
C SER A 66 -12.06 0.71 -0.09
N MET A 67 -12.16 0.75 -1.44
CA MET A 67 -13.36 0.35 -2.16
C MET A 67 -13.62 -1.16 -2.05
N TYR A 68 -12.57 -1.98 -2.10
CA TYR A 68 -12.67 -3.42 -1.91
C TYR A 68 -13.19 -3.76 -0.51
N ALA A 69 -12.64 -3.12 0.54
CA ALA A 69 -13.11 -3.31 1.91
C ALA A 69 -14.58 -2.86 2.10
N ALA A 70 -14.98 -1.72 1.50
CA ALA A 70 -16.36 -1.24 1.51
C ALA A 70 -17.30 -2.22 0.81
N MET A 71 -16.93 -2.75 -0.35
CA MET A 71 -17.69 -3.77 -1.07
C MET A 71 -17.88 -5.05 -0.22
N GLN A 72 -16.81 -5.52 0.45
CA GLN A 72 -16.91 -6.68 1.34
C GLN A 72 -17.84 -6.41 2.53
N LEU A 73 -17.83 -5.18 3.07
CA LEU A 73 -18.75 -4.78 4.12
C LEU A 73 -20.22 -4.79 3.67
N ASP A 74 -20.50 -4.35 2.44
CA ASP A 74 -21.85 -4.42 1.87
C ASP A 74 -22.28 -5.87 1.63
N ILE A 75 -21.38 -6.72 1.10
CA ILE A 75 -21.64 -8.15 0.92
C ILE A 75 -21.95 -8.81 2.27
N SER A 76 -21.17 -8.53 3.32
CA SER A 76 -21.36 -9.11 4.65
C SER A 76 -22.73 -8.77 5.26
N ARG A 77 -23.31 -7.63 4.89
CA ARG A 77 -24.60 -7.14 5.42
C ARG A 77 -25.79 -7.52 4.57
N PHE A 78 -25.65 -7.47 3.26
CA PHE A 78 -26.79 -7.43 2.35
C PHE A 78 -26.85 -8.56 1.32
N HIS A 79 -25.79 -9.38 1.19
CA HIS A 79 -25.81 -10.49 0.23
C HIS A 79 -26.91 -11.50 0.58
N PRO A 80 -27.72 -12.01 -0.40
CA PRO A 80 -28.80 -12.95 -0.12
C PRO A 80 -28.30 -14.28 0.45
N ASP A 81 -27.14 -14.78 0.00
CA ASP A 81 -26.54 -16.02 0.45
C ASP A 81 -25.82 -15.83 1.82
N PRO A 82 -26.21 -16.59 2.87
CA PRO A 82 -25.58 -16.52 4.18
C PRO A 82 -24.09 -16.91 4.19
N GLU A 83 -23.66 -17.83 3.34
CA GLU A 83 -22.26 -18.26 3.26
C GLU A 83 -21.38 -17.13 2.71
N GLN A 84 -21.86 -16.43 1.69
CA GLN A 84 -21.18 -15.25 1.15
C GLN A 84 -21.10 -14.12 2.20
N ARG A 85 -22.15 -13.91 2.98
CA ARG A 85 -22.09 -12.94 4.10
C ARG A 85 -21.02 -13.31 5.11
N GLN A 86 -20.94 -14.56 5.51
CA GLN A 86 -19.98 -15.04 6.49
C GLN A 86 -18.53 -14.94 5.98
N GLN A 87 -18.28 -15.29 4.73
CA GLN A 87 -16.96 -15.15 4.11
C GLN A 87 -16.54 -13.69 4.05
N ALA A 88 -17.43 -12.79 3.61
CA ALA A 88 -17.18 -11.36 3.54
C ALA A 88 -16.94 -10.75 4.94
N ASP A 89 -17.66 -11.17 5.97
CA ASP A 89 -17.44 -10.73 7.35
C ASP A 89 -16.05 -11.10 7.86
N ARG A 90 -15.58 -12.32 7.58
CA ARG A 90 -14.21 -12.76 7.88
C ARG A 90 -13.15 -11.91 7.15
N LEU A 91 -13.38 -11.59 5.87
CA LEU A 91 -12.51 -10.70 5.11
C LEU A 91 -12.50 -9.29 5.70
N VAL A 92 -13.66 -8.71 6.00
CA VAL A 92 -13.79 -7.40 6.65
C VAL A 92 -13.02 -7.37 7.97
N ALA A 93 -13.16 -8.41 8.80
CA ALA A 93 -12.44 -8.50 10.07
C ALA A 93 -10.91 -8.42 9.91
N LEU A 94 -10.35 -9.02 8.85
CA LEU A 94 -8.92 -8.96 8.52
C LEU A 94 -8.53 -7.63 7.88
N LEU A 95 -9.36 -7.08 6.99
CA LEU A 95 -9.05 -5.90 6.20
C LEU A 95 -9.10 -4.59 6.99
N ILE A 96 -9.99 -4.46 7.98
CA ILE A 96 -10.20 -3.22 8.74
C ILE A 96 -8.91 -2.68 9.38
N PRO A 97 -8.11 -3.46 10.14
CA PRO A 97 -6.86 -2.97 10.71
C PRO A 97 -5.88 -2.46 9.64
N VAL A 98 -5.78 -3.17 8.52
CA VAL A 98 -4.89 -2.81 7.41
C VAL A 98 -5.39 -1.55 6.71
N ALA A 99 -6.67 -1.49 6.37
CA ALA A 99 -7.28 -0.31 5.73
C ALA A 99 -7.17 0.94 6.60
N LYS A 100 -7.18 0.80 7.94
CA LYS A 100 -6.95 1.91 8.86
C LYS A 100 -5.46 2.24 8.98
N ALA A 101 -4.63 1.30 9.42
CA ALA A 101 -3.25 1.59 9.80
C ALA A 101 -2.35 1.77 8.57
N TYR A 102 -2.27 0.77 7.70
CA TYR A 102 -1.39 0.83 6.55
C TYR A 102 -1.74 1.99 5.60
N CYS A 103 -3.03 2.21 5.30
CA CYS A 103 -3.41 3.32 4.43
C CYS A 103 -3.16 4.69 5.08
N SER A 104 -3.27 4.83 6.41
CA SER A 104 -2.98 6.10 7.07
C SER A 104 -1.47 6.38 7.15
N ASP A 105 -0.64 5.36 7.35
CA ASP A 105 0.81 5.51 7.29
C ASP A 105 1.27 5.91 5.89
N ARG A 106 0.82 5.19 4.87
CA ARG A 106 1.13 5.55 3.48
C ARG A 106 0.60 6.93 3.12
N GLY A 107 -0.61 7.28 3.56
CA GLY A 107 -1.20 8.60 3.31
C GLY A 107 -0.36 9.74 3.88
N PHE A 108 0.08 9.62 5.13
CA PHE A 108 0.97 10.58 5.77
C PHE A 108 2.31 10.71 5.01
N GLU A 109 2.96 9.59 4.70
CA GLU A 109 4.22 9.59 3.95
C GLU A 109 4.07 10.27 2.57
N MET A 110 2.94 10.03 1.88
CA MET A 110 2.69 10.68 0.58
C MET A 110 2.48 12.19 0.72
N CYS A 111 1.85 12.66 1.80
CA CYS A 111 1.76 14.10 2.09
C CYS A 111 3.15 14.72 2.30
N VAL A 112 4.01 14.08 3.10
CA VAL A 112 5.41 14.51 3.29
C VAL A 112 6.20 14.50 1.98
N MET A 113 5.99 13.47 1.17
CA MET A 113 6.67 13.37 -0.14
C MET A 113 6.20 14.45 -1.12
N GLY A 114 4.92 14.80 -1.13
CA GLY A 114 4.40 15.94 -1.91
C GLY A 114 5.07 17.25 -1.50
N GLN A 115 5.20 17.50 -0.21
CA GLN A 115 5.92 18.64 0.33
C GLN A 115 7.39 18.64 -0.13
N GLN A 116 8.05 17.49 -0.13
CA GLN A 116 9.43 17.33 -0.59
C GLN A 116 9.60 17.66 -2.08
N VAL A 117 8.63 17.32 -2.95
CA VAL A 117 8.68 17.66 -4.39
C VAL A 117 8.71 19.18 -4.61
N LEU A 118 7.98 19.93 -3.79
CA LEU A 118 7.97 21.39 -3.87
C LEU A 118 9.22 22.05 -3.24
N GLY A 119 10.03 21.30 -2.48
CA GLY A 119 11.16 21.85 -1.74
C GLY A 119 10.71 22.94 -0.74
N GLY A 120 11.40 24.07 -0.65
CA GLY A 120 11.05 25.17 0.26
C GLY A 120 9.62 25.71 0.09
N HIS A 121 9.08 25.69 -1.12
CA HIS A 121 7.69 26.08 -1.39
C HIS A 121 6.69 25.14 -0.69
N GLY A 122 6.99 23.85 -0.58
CA GLY A 122 6.12 22.90 0.11
C GLY A 122 6.03 23.10 1.62
N TYR A 123 7.01 23.82 2.19
CA TYR A 123 7.09 24.09 3.63
C TYR A 123 6.23 25.27 4.09
N VAL A 124 6.06 26.28 3.22
CA VAL A 124 5.33 27.50 3.57
C VAL A 124 3.82 27.35 3.37
N ALA A 125 3.02 28.08 4.16
CA ALA A 125 1.57 27.94 4.23
C ALA A 125 0.85 28.25 2.89
N GLU A 126 1.42 29.13 2.07
CA GLU A 126 0.81 29.57 0.80
C GLU A 126 0.53 28.44 -0.19
N TRP A 127 1.27 27.32 -0.11
CA TRP A 127 1.09 26.16 -0.98
C TRP A 127 0.16 25.08 -0.40
N GLY A 128 -0.22 25.18 0.88
CA GLY A 128 -1.19 24.32 1.53
C GLY A 128 -0.72 22.88 1.85
N LEU A 129 0.47 22.45 1.38
CA LEU A 129 0.93 21.07 1.59
C LEU A 129 1.35 20.82 3.05
N GLU A 130 1.84 21.84 3.75
CA GLU A 130 2.17 21.73 5.17
C GLU A 130 0.92 21.40 6.00
N GLN A 131 -0.26 21.93 5.62
CA GLN A 131 -1.53 21.62 6.24
C GLN A 131 -1.91 20.15 6.03
N ASN A 132 -1.76 19.62 4.80
CA ASN A 132 -2.04 18.22 4.48
C ASN A 132 -1.18 17.27 5.34
N VAL A 133 0.10 17.61 5.60
CA VAL A 133 0.98 16.82 6.47
C VAL A 133 0.45 16.80 7.90
N ARG A 134 0.07 17.94 8.46
CA ARG A 134 -0.49 18.05 9.82
C ARG A 134 -1.81 17.29 9.94
N ASP A 135 -2.71 17.45 8.96
CA ASP A 135 -4.02 16.81 8.96
C ASP A 135 -3.93 15.28 8.75
N ALA A 136 -2.97 14.81 7.97
CA ALA A 136 -2.75 13.38 7.78
C ALA A 136 -2.20 12.69 9.05
N ARG A 137 -1.43 13.41 9.89
CA ARG A 137 -0.79 12.84 11.07
C ARG A 137 -1.77 12.30 12.09
N ILE A 138 -2.92 12.97 12.31
CA ILE A 138 -3.91 12.53 13.29
C ILE A 138 -4.49 11.16 12.96
N ALA A 139 -4.60 10.82 11.67
CA ALA A 139 -5.16 9.54 11.23
C ALA A 139 -4.35 8.32 11.67
N GLN A 140 -3.05 8.50 11.97
CA GLN A 140 -2.20 7.43 12.52
C GLN A 140 -2.40 7.22 14.02
N ILE A 141 -2.97 8.20 14.74
CA ILE A 141 -3.01 8.25 16.20
C ILE A 141 -4.39 7.90 16.74
N TYR A 142 -5.46 8.51 16.21
CA TYR A 142 -6.81 8.35 16.75
C TYR A 142 -7.52 7.09 16.23
N GLU A 143 -8.66 6.75 16.83
CA GLU A 143 -9.45 5.54 16.51
C GLU A 143 -8.64 4.23 16.65
N GLY A 144 -7.77 4.21 17.67
CA GLY A 144 -6.75 3.19 17.87
C GLY A 144 -5.49 3.50 17.07
N ALA A 145 -4.39 3.85 17.75
CA ALA A 145 -3.10 4.11 17.11
C ALA A 145 -2.68 2.94 16.20
N ASN A 146 -1.89 3.22 15.17
CA ASN A 146 -1.55 2.21 14.16
C ASN A 146 -0.85 0.98 14.75
N GLY A 147 -0.02 1.15 15.80
CA GLY A 147 0.53 0.02 16.55
C GLY A 147 -0.53 -0.84 17.25
N ILE A 148 -1.63 -0.24 17.75
CA ILE A 148 -2.75 -1.00 18.32
C ILE A 148 -3.51 -1.77 17.22
N GLN A 149 -3.67 -1.20 16.04
CA GLN A 149 -4.27 -1.90 14.89
C GLN A 149 -3.38 -3.07 14.44
N ALA A 150 -2.06 -2.87 14.43
CA ALA A 150 -1.11 -3.92 14.11
C ALA A 150 -1.14 -5.06 15.14
N LEU A 151 -1.21 -4.72 16.43
CA LEU A 151 -1.34 -5.70 17.50
C LEU A 151 -2.68 -6.44 17.44
N ASP A 152 -3.78 -5.77 17.11
CA ASP A 152 -5.09 -6.42 16.88
C ASP A 152 -5.03 -7.40 15.70
N LEU A 153 -4.41 -6.98 14.59
CA LEU A 153 -4.21 -7.83 13.42
C LEU A 153 -3.41 -9.09 13.78
N MET A 154 -2.26 -8.93 14.42
CA MET A 154 -1.39 -10.07 14.72
C MET A 154 -1.96 -10.94 15.84
N GLY A 155 -2.37 -10.35 16.95
CA GLY A 155 -2.80 -11.09 18.14
C GLY A 155 -4.17 -11.73 18.00
N ARG A 156 -5.21 -10.93 17.67
CA ARG A 156 -6.59 -11.43 17.62
C ARG A 156 -6.97 -12.03 16.28
N LYS A 157 -6.59 -11.38 15.18
CA LYS A 157 -7.04 -11.74 13.82
C LYS A 157 -6.17 -12.83 13.19
N THR A 158 -4.95 -13.02 13.69
CA THR A 158 -4.00 -13.99 13.14
C THR A 158 -3.72 -15.11 14.14
N VAL A 159 -3.03 -14.84 15.25
CA VAL A 159 -2.59 -15.90 16.19
C VAL A 159 -3.78 -16.56 16.87
N ARG A 160 -4.67 -15.79 17.53
CA ARG A 160 -5.85 -16.37 18.22
C ARG A 160 -6.82 -17.05 17.25
N ALA A 161 -6.92 -16.56 16.03
CA ALA A 161 -7.73 -17.17 14.97
C ALA A 161 -7.03 -18.32 14.26
N GLY A 162 -5.81 -18.74 14.68
CA GLY A 162 -5.07 -19.85 14.07
C GLY A 162 -4.79 -19.67 12.57
N GLY A 163 -4.76 -18.42 12.07
CA GLY A 163 -4.56 -18.10 10.66
C GLY A 163 -5.80 -18.25 9.77
N GLU A 164 -6.98 -18.62 10.32
CA GLU A 164 -8.20 -18.86 9.52
C GLU A 164 -8.64 -17.65 8.69
N LEU A 165 -8.55 -16.42 9.24
CA LEU A 165 -8.96 -15.22 8.50
C LEU A 165 -8.02 -14.95 7.31
N LEU A 166 -6.73 -15.17 7.48
CA LEU A 166 -5.78 -15.10 6.38
C LEU A 166 -6.07 -16.14 5.31
N ALA A 167 -6.43 -17.38 5.71
CA ALA A 167 -6.75 -18.43 4.76
C ALA A 167 -7.92 -18.05 3.83
N VAL A 168 -8.95 -17.36 4.34
CA VAL A 168 -10.05 -16.84 3.50
C VAL A 168 -9.54 -15.85 2.45
N LEU A 169 -8.67 -14.93 2.83
CA LEU A 169 -8.06 -13.98 1.89
C LEU A 169 -7.21 -14.69 0.83
N LEU A 170 -6.43 -15.69 1.22
CA LEU A 170 -5.58 -16.44 0.29
C LEU A 170 -6.41 -17.24 -0.72
N ILE A 171 -7.54 -17.82 -0.31
CA ILE A 171 -8.49 -18.49 -1.21
C ILE A 171 -9.08 -17.49 -2.23
N GLU A 172 -9.44 -16.29 -1.79
CA GLU A 172 -9.93 -15.23 -2.69
C GLU A 172 -8.85 -14.81 -3.72
N MET A 173 -7.59 -14.71 -3.28
CA MET A 173 -6.46 -14.43 -4.17
C MET A 173 -6.20 -15.57 -5.16
N ASP A 174 -6.27 -16.84 -4.72
CA ASP A 174 -6.09 -18.01 -5.57
C ASP A 174 -7.17 -18.06 -6.67
N LYS A 175 -8.44 -17.80 -6.30
CA LYS A 175 -9.54 -17.67 -7.25
C LYS A 175 -9.28 -16.58 -8.28
N PHE A 176 -8.86 -15.40 -7.83
CA PHE A 176 -8.51 -14.31 -8.74
C PHE A 176 -7.38 -14.69 -9.69
N VAL A 177 -6.33 -15.37 -9.21
CA VAL A 177 -5.22 -15.84 -10.06
C VAL A 177 -5.75 -16.76 -11.15
N ALA A 178 -6.61 -17.74 -10.80
CA ALA A 178 -7.21 -18.66 -11.77
C ALA A 178 -8.03 -17.92 -12.84
N ASP A 179 -8.86 -16.97 -12.42
CA ASP A 179 -9.72 -16.17 -13.33
C ASP A 179 -8.88 -15.24 -14.24
N ALA A 180 -7.75 -14.71 -13.74
CA ALA A 180 -6.91 -13.76 -14.44
C ALA A 180 -5.89 -14.40 -15.41
N GLN A 181 -5.62 -15.70 -15.31
CA GLN A 181 -4.68 -16.41 -16.20
C GLN A 181 -5.03 -16.30 -17.69
N GLY A 182 -6.33 -16.19 -18.00
CA GLY A 182 -6.81 -16.02 -19.38
C GLY A 182 -6.70 -14.60 -19.94
N ILE A 183 -6.30 -13.61 -19.14
CA ILE A 183 -6.19 -12.21 -19.58
C ILE A 183 -4.80 -11.98 -20.18
N PRO A 184 -4.68 -11.62 -21.47
CA PRO A 184 -3.38 -11.43 -22.10
C PRO A 184 -2.53 -10.36 -21.40
N GLY A 185 -1.27 -10.69 -21.09
CA GLY A 185 -0.31 -9.83 -20.42
C GLY A 185 -0.36 -9.88 -18.88
N MET A 186 -1.27 -10.65 -18.28
CA MET A 186 -1.30 -10.87 -16.82
C MET A 186 -0.24 -11.88 -16.36
N ASP A 187 0.20 -12.77 -17.23
CA ASP A 187 1.20 -13.82 -16.95
C ASP A 187 2.49 -13.30 -16.31
N ARG A 188 2.93 -12.11 -16.69
CA ARG A 188 4.13 -11.46 -16.15
C ARG A 188 3.94 -10.87 -14.74
N TYR A 189 2.70 -10.66 -14.30
CA TYR A 189 2.41 -10.03 -13.00
C TYR A 189 1.91 -11.00 -11.93
N LEU A 190 1.17 -12.04 -12.33
CA LEU A 190 0.60 -13.03 -11.39
C LEU A 190 1.65 -13.70 -10.48
N PRO A 191 2.89 -13.99 -10.92
CA PRO A 191 3.92 -14.56 -10.05
C PRO A 191 4.24 -13.70 -8.83
N HIS A 192 4.08 -12.37 -8.91
CA HIS A 192 4.29 -11.49 -7.76
C HIS A 192 3.30 -11.78 -6.61
N LEU A 193 2.03 -12.06 -6.94
CA LEU A 193 1.02 -12.40 -5.93
C LEU A 193 1.29 -13.78 -5.31
N LEU A 194 1.59 -14.77 -6.15
CA LEU A 194 1.91 -16.13 -5.69
C LEU A 194 3.10 -16.13 -4.71
N ASN A 195 4.15 -15.38 -5.03
CA ASN A 195 5.31 -15.23 -4.14
C ASN A 195 4.92 -14.57 -2.80
N ASN A 196 4.11 -13.51 -2.85
CA ASN A 196 3.67 -12.84 -1.62
C ASN A 196 2.75 -13.73 -0.77
N GLN A 197 1.86 -14.51 -1.39
CA GLN A 197 1.03 -15.49 -0.69
C GLN A 197 1.90 -16.53 0.04
N GLN A 198 2.96 -17.01 -0.60
CA GLN A 198 3.89 -17.96 0.02
C GLN A 198 4.61 -17.33 1.21
N MET A 199 5.11 -16.09 1.06
CA MET A 199 5.80 -15.35 2.13
C MET A 199 4.88 -15.15 3.34
N ILE A 200 3.68 -14.57 3.12
CA ILE A 200 2.75 -14.28 4.23
C ILE A 200 2.26 -15.55 4.92
N ARG A 201 2.05 -16.63 4.19
CA ARG A 201 1.66 -17.94 4.74
C ARG A 201 2.78 -18.52 5.63
N SER A 202 4.03 -18.48 5.17
CA SER A 202 5.19 -18.98 5.90
C SER A 202 5.41 -18.20 7.21
N VAL A 203 5.46 -16.89 7.10
CA VAL A 203 5.65 -15.98 8.24
C VAL A 203 4.52 -16.10 9.27
N THR A 204 3.28 -16.20 8.80
CA THR A 204 2.11 -16.37 9.70
C THR A 204 2.25 -17.64 10.54
N ARG A 205 2.63 -18.75 9.91
CA ARG A 205 2.86 -20.02 10.63
C ARG A 205 4.00 -19.89 11.63
N SER A 206 5.13 -19.31 11.20
CA SER A 206 6.30 -19.10 12.05
C SER A 206 5.96 -18.29 13.30
N VAL A 207 5.22 -17.19 13.17
CA VAL A 207 4.82 -16.37 14.33
C VAL A 207 3.82 -17.12 15.23
N ILE A 208 2.84 -17.85 14.66
CA ILE A 208 1.88 -18.65 15.46
C ILE A 208 2.65 -19.70 16.29
N ASP A 209 3.61 -20.38 15.69
CA ASP A 209 4.39 -21.42 16.36
C ASP A 209 5.24 -20.82 17.49
N ARG A 210 5.97 -19.72 17.25
CA ARG A 210 6.79 -19.03 18.26
C ARG A 210 5.96 -18.40 19.37
N ALA A 211 4.77 -17.86 19.05
CA ALA A 211 3.88 -17.25 20.03
C ALA A 211 3.29 -18.24 21.04
N SER A 212 3.32 -19.55 20.76
CA SER A 212 2.92 -20.60 21.70
C SER A 212 3.90 -20.70 22.88
N ASP A 213 5.17 -20.44 22.65
CA ASP A 213 6.24 -20.53 23.63
C ASP A 213 6.55 -19.16 24.25
N ASN A 214 6.49 -18.09 23.44
CA ASN A 214 6.76 -16.73 23.88
C ASN A 214 5.69 -15.75 23.36
N PRO A 215 4.75 -15.28 24.20
CA PRO A 215 3.71 -14.33 23.80
C PRO A 215 4.23 -12.96 23.30
N GLU A 216 5.48 -12.57 23.60
CA GLU A 216 6.09 -11.32 23.13
C GLU A 216 6.32 -11.32 21.63
N GLU A 217 6.40 -12.49 21.00
CA GLU A 217 6.51 -12.65 19.55
C GLU A 217 5.32 -12.01 18.79
N ILE A 218 4.14 -11.97 19.40
CA ILE A 218 2.96 -11.31 18.83
C ILE A 218 3.21 -9.81 18.66
N GLY A 219 3.69 -9.17 19.72
CA GLY A 219 4.00 -7.73 19.71
C GLY A 219 5.15 -7.40 18.78
N ALA A 220 6.22 -8.19 18.86
CA ALA A 220 7.43 -7.99 18.08
C ALA A 220 7.18 -8.06 16.56
N ALA A 221 6.37 -9.02 16.11
CA ALA A 221 6.03 -9.18 14.71
C ALA A 221 4.97 -8.20 14.20
N SER A 222 4.16 -7.60 15.08
CA SER A 222 2.87 -6.99 14.72
C SER A 222 2.97 -5.90 13.66
N TYR A 223 3.90 -4.95 13.80
CA TYR A 223 3.98 -3.80 12.89
C TYR A 223 4.56 -4.20 11.51
N ALA A 224 5.63 -4.98 11.49
CA ALA A 224 6.21 -5.49 10.25
C ALA A 224 5.24 -6.43 9.51
N TYR A 225 4.44 -7.22 10.24
CA TYR A 225 3.37 -8.04 9.66
C TYR A 225 2.25 -7.19 9.04
N MET A 226 1.84 -6.09 9.70
CA MET A 226 0.90 -5.11 9.15
C MET A 226 1.41 -4.53 7.82
N GLU A 227 2.69 -4.15 7.77
CA GLU A 227 3.33 -3.63 6.56
C GLU A 227 3.39 -4.70 5.44
N LEU A 228 3.75 -5.95 5.78
CA LEU A 228 3.81 -7.06 4.84
C LEU A 228 2.44 -7.39 4.25
N LEU A 229 1.42 -7.48 5.09
CA LEU A 229 0.04 -7.73 4.62
C LEU A 229 -0.50 -6.55 3.83
N GLY A 230 -0.18 -5.31 4.22
CA GLY A 230 -0.53 -4.10 3.48
C GLY A 230 0.05 -4.07 2.07
N LEU A 231 1.34 -4.37 1.91
CA LEU A 231 1.99 -4.50 0.60
C LEU A 231 1.41 -5.66 -0.22
N THR A 232 1.08 -6.78 0.43
CA THR A 232 0.44 -7.93 -0.24
C THR A 232 -0.95 -7.57 -0.76
N LEU A 233 -1.73 -6.83 0.02
CA LEU A 233 -3.04 -6.33 -0.41
C LEU A 233 -2.91 -5.28 -1.53
N TYR A 234 -1.92 -4.39 -1.48
CA TYR A 234 -1.66 -3.46 -2.58
C TYR A 234 -1.24 -4.18 -3.86
N ASN A 235 -0.43 -5.24 -3.76
CA ASN A 235 -0.13 -6.12 -4.88
C ASN A 235 -1.43 -6.70 -5.48
N PHE A 236 -2.30 -7.26 -4.64
CA PHE A 236 -3.59 -7.78 -5.07
C PHE A 236 -4.46 -6.71 -5.75
N MET A 237 -4.53 -5.51 -5.19
CA MET A 237 -5.28 -4.40 -5.80
C MET A 237 -4.69 -3.96 -7.15
N TRP A 238 -3.36 -3.90 -7.29
CA TRP A 238 -2.73 -3.57 -8.56
C TRP A 238 -3.02 -4.62 -9.64
N LEU A 239 -3.04 -5.91 -9.28
CA LEU A 239 -3.42 -6.97 -10.22
C LEU A 239 -4.88 -6.86 -10.65
N ARG A 240 -5.78 -6.52 -9.74
CA ARG A 240 -7.20 -6.25 -10.08
C ARG A 240 -7.35 -5.05 -11.01
N ILE A 241 -6.59 -3.99 -10.79
CA ILE A 241 -6.54 -2.82 -11.69
C ILE A 241 -6.04 -3.26 -13.07
N LEU A 242 -4.94 -4.00 -13.15
CA LEU A 242 -4.38 -4.48 -14.43
C LEU A 242 -5.34 -5.40 -15.18
N ALA A 243 -6.03 -6.31 -14.48
CA ALA A 243 -7.04 -7.18 -15.08
C ALA A 243 -8.18 -6.40 -15.75
N ALA A 244 -8.54 -5.23 -15.20
CA ALA A 244 -9.54 -4.35 -15.78
C ALA A 244 -8.99 -3.45 -16.90
N VAL A 245 -7.71 -3.08 -16.85
CA VAL A 245 -7.07 -2.10 -17.73
C VAL A 245 -6.52 -2.74 -19.02
N LEU A 246 -5.84 -3.89 -18.92
CA LEU A 246 -5.17 -4.52 -20.04
C LEU A 246 -6.11 -4.85 -21.22
N PRO A 247 -7.30 -5.44 -21.00
CA PRO A 247 -8.23 -5.69 -22.10
C PRO A 247 -8.71 -4.42 -22.79
N LYS A 248 -8.91 -3.33 -22.04
CA LYS A 248 -9.32 -2.03 -22.62
C LYS A 248 -8.23 -1.42 -23.49
N LEU A 249 -6.97 -1.50 -23.07
CA LEU A 249 -5.84 -1.04 -23.86
C LEU A 249 -5.69 -1.84 -25.15
N GLN A 250 -5.85 -3.16 -25.09
CA GLN A 250 -5.78 -4.04 -26.27
C GLN A 250 -6.91 -3.75 -27.26
N ALA A 251 -8.10 -3.45 -26.76
CA ALA A 251 -9.25 -3.08 -27.58
C ALA A 251 -9.19 -1.63 -28.11
N GLY A 252 -8.17 -0.84 -27.71
CA GLY A 252 -8.09 0.59 -28.05
C GLY A 252 -9.25 1.42 -27.48
N SER A 253 -9.89 0.95 -26.40
CA SER A 253 -11.04 1.58 -25.80
C SER A 253 -10.69 2.39 -24.53
N GLY A 254 -11.30 3.57 -24.39
CA GLY A 254 -11.12 4.45 -23.25
C GLY A 254 -9.97 5.45 -23.39
N ASP A 255 -9.64 6.16 -22.29
CA ASP A 255 -8.53 7.12 -22.24
C ASP A 255 -7.20 6.38 -22.24
N THR A 256 -6.63 6.16 -23.42
CA THR A 256 -5.38 5.42 -23.61
C THR A 256 -4.19 5.99 -22.83
N PRO A 257 -3.93 7.31 -22.75
CA PRO A 257 -2.89 7.88 -21.91
C PRO A 257 -3.09 7.55 -20.42
N HIS A 258 -4.31 7.65 -19.91
CA HIS A 258 -4.63 7.34 -18.51
C HIS A 258 -4.41 5.84 -18.22
N LEU A 259 -4.96 4.96 -19.05
CA LEU A 259 -4.82 3.51 -18.88
C LEU A 259 -3.36 3.05 -19.00
N SER A 260 -2.62 3.58 -19.98
CA SER A 260 -1.18 3.35 -20.10
C SER A 260 -0.40 3.83 -18.88
N GLY A 261 -0.79 4.98 -18.32
CA GLY A 261 -0.23 5.52 -17.08
C GLY A 261 -0.44 4.59 -15.88
N LEU A 262 -1.60 3.91 -15.79
CA LEU A 262 -1.86 2.91 -14.75
C LEU A 262 -0.95 1.69 -14.88
N VAL A 263 -0.75 1.17 -16.08
CA VAL A 263 0.17 0.04 -16.31
C VAL A 263 1.60 0.40 -15.90
N LYS A 264 2.11 1.56 -16.33
CA LYS A 264 3.45 2.04 -15.96
C LYS A 264 3.61 2.26 -14.45
N THR A 265 2.53 2.71 -13.78
CA THR A 265 2.53 2.86 -12.32
C THR A 265 2.56 1.51 -11.62
N ALA A 266 1.83 0.52 -12.12
CA ALA A 266 1.87 -0.85 -11.62
C ALA A 266 3.28 -1.47 -11.80
N GLU A 267 3.90 -1.30 -12.97
CA GLU A 267 5.27 -1.75 -13.22
C GLU A 267 6.27 -1.13 -12.25
N PHE A 268 6.13 0.17 -11.97
CA PHE A 268 6.93 0.84 -10.93
C PHE A 268 6.69 0.22 -9.55
N PHE A 269 5.43 -0.05 -9.17
CA PHE A 269 5.09 -0.67 -7.90
C PHE A 269 5.77 -2.03 -7.75
N PHE A 270 5.64 -2.91 -8.75
CA PHE A 270 6.26 -4.24 -8.71
C PHE A 270 7.79 -4.20 -8.66
N ALA A 271 8.40 -3.27 -9.39
CA ALA A 271 9.85 -3.18 -9.47
C ALA A 271 10.50 -2.48 -8.27
N ARG A 272 9.81 -1.51 -7.62
CA ARG A 272 10.44 -0.59 -6.67
C ARG A 272 9.84 -0.61 -5.26
N LEU A 273 8.57 -0.92 -5.11
CA LEU A 273 7.90 -0.89 -3.81
C LEU A 273 7.68 -2.30 -3.25
N LEU A 274 7.17 -3.21 -4.06
CA LEU A 274 6.87 -4.57 -3.64
C LEU A 274 8.09 -5.35 -3.10
N PRO A 275 9.34 -5.18 -3.62
CA PRO A 275 10.51 -5.89 -3.08
C PRO A 275 10.80 -5.66 -1.60
N ARG A 276 10.23 -4.62 -0.98
CA ARG A 276 10.33 -4.36 0.48
C ARG A 276 9.74 -5.49 1.32
N THR A 277 8.85 -6.30 0.75
CA THR A 277 8.28 -7.47 1.43
C THR A 277 9.34 -8.44 1.95
N ARG A 278 10.50 -8.55 1.29
CA ARG A 278 11.60 -9.44 1.72
C ARG A 278 12.21 -8.97 3.04
N ALA A 279 12.53 -7.68 3.14
CA ALA A 279 13.08 -7.10 4.36
C ALA A 279 12.10 -7.20 5.54
N LEU A 280 10.78 -7.06 5.27
CA LEU A 280 9.75 -7.25 6.30
C LEU A 280 9.68 -8.69 6.81
N VAL A 281 9.88 -9.67 5.93
CA VAL A 281 9.99 -11.08 6.35
C VAL A 281 11.19 -11.26 7.28
N ASP A 282 12.36 -10.74 6.91
CA ASP A 282 13.58 -10.83 7.74
C ASP A 282 13.37 -10.14 9.10
N GLU A 283 12.70 -8.98 9.13
CA GLU A 283 12.35 -8.25 10.35
C GLU A 283 11.42 -9.07 11.27
N ILE A 284 10.40 -9.71 10.72
CA ILE A 284 9.47 -10.55 11.50
C ILE A 284 10.18 -11.80 12.03
N GLU A 285 11.05 -12.42 11.23
CA GLU A 285 11.78 -13.62 11.63
C GLU A 285 12.90 -13.33 12.65
N ALA A 286 13.31 -12.08 12.84
CA ALA A 286 14.25 -11.68 13.89
C ALA A 286 13.72 -11.91 15.31
N GLY A 287 12.38 -12.02 15.49
CA GLY A 287 11.74 -12.35 16.75
C GLY A 287 11.80 -11.25 17.81
N ALA A 288 11.37 -11.58 19.03
CA ALA A 288 11.22 -10.63 20.13
C ALA A 288 12.54 -10.28 20.85
N GLN A 289 13.55 -11.11 20.76
CA GLN A 289 14.74 -11.04 21.62
C GLN A 289 15.42 -9.66 21.58
N THR A 290 15.64 -9.09 20.40
CA THR A 290 16.34 -7.80 20.26
C THR A 290 15.52 -6.62 20.73
N LEU A 291 14.19 -6.69 20.63
CA LEU A 291 13.29 -5.66 21.11
C LEU A 291 13.16 -5.65 22.63
N MET A 292 13.21 -6.83 23.26
CA MET A 292 13.01 -7.00 24.68
C MET A 292 14.32 -7.06 25.50
N ALA A 293 15.46 -6.90 24.84
CA ALA A 293 16.77 -7.04 25.48
C ALA A 293 17.12 -5.86 26.41
N MET A 294 16.67 -4.65 26.08
CA MET A 294 17.01 -3.44 26.86
C MET A 294 16.13 -3.33 28.11
N SER A 295 16.77 -3.06 29.25
CA SER A 295 16.05 -2.70 30.48
C SER A 295 15.52 -1.27 30.42
N ALA A 296 14.58 -0.91 31.34
CA ALA A 296 14.01 0.44 31.37
C ALA A 296 15.08 1.54 31.64
N GLU A 297 16.16 1.20 32.35
CA GLU A 297 17.24 2.13 32.63
C GLU A 297 18.19 2.37 31.45
N GLU A 298 18.11 1.54 30.42
CA GLU A 298 18.94 1.67 29.20
C GLU A 298 18.28 2.53 28.11
N PHE A 299 16.99 2.89 28.27
CA PHE A 299 16.28 3.89 27.45
C PHE A 299 16.48 5.30 28.01
#